data_62c1241b4038ea19b68862ffa6002edb
#
_entry.id   62c1241b4038ea19b68862ffa6002edb
#
_cell.length_a   1.000
_cell.length_b   1.000
_cell.length_c   1.000
_cell.angle_alpha   90.00
_cell.angle_beta   90.00
_cell.angle_gamma   90.00
#
_symmetry.space_group_name_H-M   'P 1'
#
loop_
_entity.id
_entity.type
_entity.pdbx_description
1 polymer ?
#
loop_
_entity_poly.entity_id
_entity_poly.type
_entity_poly.pdbx_seq_one_letter_code
_entity_poly.pdbx_strand_id
1 'polypeptide(L)'
;MKVFITGGLGFVGTQLSIRFLNGGHEVTVVDYPPQPKPFTPHQVKYVSGDTTASGAWQEELKNHDVVINLAGASIFQRWNDATKQLIYDSRIHTTRNVVEAMAGEKDALLCSTSAVGYYGFRGDEEIIEEDNPGDDFLAKVCVDWEKEALKAADKGVRVTITRFGIVLGKTGGALGQMISAFKKFVGGPLGSGNQWFSWIHMEDLLSAFLFVVDKQNIHGPFNVCSPNPVLNRELAKALGRTLSRPSLLKAPAFIIRLVLGEFGSVVLEGQRVIPSKLLEHGFLFQYPEITGALKEVIEG
;
A
#
# COMPACT_ATOMS: atom_id res chain seq x y z
N MET A 1 -6.79 1.43 -22.58
CA MET A 1 -7.56 0.62 -21.60
C MET A 1 -8.39 1.54 -20.73
N LYS A 2 -9.50 1.03 -20.22
CA LYS A 2 -10.33 1.69 -19.20
C LYS A 2 -9.92 1.15 -17.83
N VAL A 3 -9.55 2.04 -16.92
CA VAL A 3 -9.04 1.70 -15.58
C VAL A 3 -9.98 2.26 -14.53
N PHE A 4 -10.47 1.41 -13.63
CA PHE A 4 -11.30 1.79 -12.50
C PHE A 4 -10.49 1.67 -11.20
N ILE A 5 -10.49 2.73 -10.37
CA ILE A 5 -9.70 2.77 -9.14
C ILE A 5 -10.58 3.10 -7.94
N THR A 6 -10.71 2.19 -6.98
CA THR A 6 -11.30 2.51 -5.68
C THR A 6 -10.26 3.18 -4.79
N GLY A 7 -10.68 4.16 -3.98
CA GLY A 7 -9.73 4.96 -3.20
C GLY A 7 -8.83 5.86 -4.07
N GLY A 8 -9.33 6.24 -5.25
CA GLY A 8 -8.57 6.98 -6.26
C GLY A 8 -8.15 8.38 -5.84
N LEU A 9 -8.75 8.97 -4.81
CA LEU A 9 -8.34 10.27 -4.23
C LEU A 9 -7.33 10.11 -3.07
N GLY A 10 -6.95 8.88 -2.74
CA GLY A 10 -5.96 8.56 -1.72
C GLY A 10 -4.52 8.89 -2.16
N PHE A 11 -3.57 8.62 -1.25
CA PHE A 11 -2.14 8.87 -1.46
C PHE A 11 -1.57 8.14 -2.69
N VAL A 12 -1.83 6.84 -2.82
CA VAL A 12 -1.40 6.02 -3.96
C VAL A 12 -2.34 6.22 -5.15
N GLY A 13 -3.65 6.24 -4.91
CA GLY A 13 -4.66 6.30 -5.97
C GLY A 13 -4.55 7.53 -6.85
N THR A 14 -4.26 8.70 -6.29
CA THR A 14 -4.03 9.93 -7.05
C THR A 14 -2.83 9.80 -7.99
N GLN A 15 -1.72 9.24 -7.52
CA GLN A 15 -0.51 9.07 -8.33
C GLN A 15 -0.71 8.03 -9.44
N LEU A 16 -1.39 6.92 -9.13
CA LEU A 16 -1.77 5.92 -10.14
C LEU A 16 -2.69 6.51 -11.21
N SER A 17 -3.70 7.28 -10.81
CA SER A 17 -4.61 7.94 -11.75
C SER A 17 -3.84 8.83 -12.75
N ILE A 18 -2.90 9.63 -12.25
CA ILE A 18 -2.03 10.47 -13.10
C ILE A 18 -1.16 9.60 -14.01
N ARG A 19 -0.57 8.54 -13.48
CA ARG A 19 0.30 7.64 -14.24
C ARG A 19 -0.44 6.97 -15.39
N PHE A 20 -1.65 6.45 -15.16
CA PHE A 20 -2.47 5.83 -16.21
C PHE A 20 -2.97 6.85 -17.24
N LEU A 21 -3.37 8.05 -16.82
CA LEU A 21 -3.75 9.13 -17.75
C LEU A 21 -2.60 9.52 -18.68
N ASN A 22 -1.39 9.69 -18.13
CA ASN A 22 -0.19 10.00 -18.91
C ASN A 22 0.18 8.88 -19.88
N GLY A 23 -0.20 7.63 -19.57
CA GLY A 23 -0.11 6.47 -20.46
C GLY A 23 -1.19 6.41 -21.53
N GLY A 24 -2.09 7.39 -21.62
CA GLY A 24 -3.17 7.45 -22.61
C GLY A 24 -4.38 6.56 -22.29
N HIS A 25 -4.58 6.21 -21.00
CA HIS A 25 -5.70 5.38 -20.56
C HIS A 25 -6.86 6.24 -20.06
N GLU A 26 -8.09 5.73 -20.18
CA GLU A 26 -9.27 6.31 -19.55
C GLU A 26 -9.30 5.89 -18.07
N VAL A 27 -9.47 6.86 -17.16
CA VAL A 27 -9.44 6.58 -15.72
C VAL A 27 -10.74 7.03 -15.06
N THR A 28 -11.39 6.09 -14.39
CA THR A 28 -12.53 6.34 -13.50
C THR A 28 -12.10 6.07 -12.07
N VAL A 29 -12.36 6.99 -11.16
CA VAL A 29 -12.09 6.81 -9.73
C VAL A 29 -13.38 6.86 -8.92
N VAL A 30 -13.48 5.97 -7.94
CA VAL A 30 -14.51 6.06 -6.90
C VAL A 30 -13.88 6.32 -5.55
N ASP A 31 -14.43 7.27 -4.82
CA ASP A 31 -13.96 7.60 -3.48
C ASP A 31 -15.06 8.27 -2.66
N TYR A 32 -14.85 8.32 -1.35
CA TYR A 32 -15.60 9.07 -0.36
C TYR A 32 -14.63 10.09 0.28
N PRO A 33 -14.81 11.35 0.13
CA PRO A 33 -15.97 12.22 0.15
C PRO A 33 -16.62 12.51 -1.23
N PRO A 34 -17.85 13.08 -1.23
CA PRO A 34 -18.68 13.25 -2.44
C PRO A 34 -18.16 14.28 -3.46
N GLN A 35 -17.04 14.92 -3.22
CA GLN A 35 -16.45 15.90 -4.15
C GLN A 35 -14.98 15.63 -4.39
N PRO A 36 -14.49 15.76 -5.62
CA PRO A 36 -13.07 15.61 -5.92
C PRO A 36 -12.24 16.66 -5.18
N LYS A 37 -11.04 16.24 -4.76
CA LYS A 37 -10.05 17.17 -4.17
C LYS A 37 -9.54 18.12 -5.27
N PRO A 38 -9.05 19.34 -4.93
CA PRO A 38 -8.57 20.33 -5.90
C PRO A 38 -7.48 19.83 -6.86
N PHE A 39 -6.71 18.80 -6.44
CA PHE A 39 -5.63 18.22 -7.23
C PHE A 39 -6.05 17.02 -8.10
N THR A 40 -7.35 16.68 -8.13
CA THR A 40 -7.85 15.62 -9.02
C THR A 40 -7.70 16.08 -10.48
N PRO A 41 -7.01 15.32 -11.33
CA PRO A 41 -6.86 15.68 -12.75
C PRO A 41 -8.23 15.80 -13.43
N HIS A 42 -8.42 16.83 -14.25
CA HIS A 42 -9.69 17.09 -14.92
C HIS A 42 -10.15 15.98 -15.88
N GLN A 43 -9.19 15.17 -16.36
CA GLN A 43 -9.48 14.06 -17.27
C GLN A 43 -9.91 12.77 -16.53
N VAL A 44 -9.87 12.76 -15.19
CA VAL A 44 -10.35 11.62 -14.41
C VAL A 44 -11.85 11.72 -14.24
N LYS A 45 -12.58 10.68 -14.63
CA LYS A 45 -13.99 10.55 -14.27
C LYS A 45 -14.10 10.24 -12.78
N TYR A 46 -14.73 11.13 -12.03
CA TYR A 46 -14.97 10.94 -10.61
C TYR A 46 -16.37 10.41 -10.34
N VAL A 47 -16.45 9.36 -9.53
CA VAL A 47 -17.69 8.77 -9.02
C VAL A 47 -17.70 8.91 -7.50
N SER A 48 -18.73 9.55 -6.96
CA SER A 48 -18.92 9.61 -5.50
C SER A 48 -19.59 8.33 -5.03
N GLY A 49 -18.99 7.64 -4.05
CA GLY A 49 -19.58 6.43 -3.51
C GLY A 49 -18.85 5.90 -2.27
N ASP A 50 -19.62 5.33 -1.36
CA ASP A 50 -19.09 4.51 -0.27
C ASP A 50 -18.93 3.08 -0.79
N THR A 51 -17.69 2.66 -0.99
CA THR A 51 -17.39 1.33 -1.54
C THR A 51 -17.63 0.21 -0.54
N THR A 52 -17.82 0.52 0.74
CA THR A 52 -18.20 -0.49 1.75
C THR A 52 -19.66 -0.92 1.64
N ALA A 53 -20.47 -0.16 0.91
CA ALA A 53 -21.85 -0.46 0.62
C ALA A 53 -22.07 -0.64 -0.89
N SER A 54 -23.04 -1.46 -1.26
CA SER A 54 -23.49 -1.57 -2.65
C SER A 54 -24.14 -0.25 -3.10
N GLY A 55 -23.96 0.12 -4.37
CA GLY A 55 -24.50 1.36 -4.89
C GLY A 55 -24.26 1.56 -6.37
N ALA A 56 -24.67 2.73 -6.87
CA ALA A 56 -24.57 3.10 -8.29
C ALA A 56 -23.13 3.07 -8.84
N TRP A 57 -22.13 3.21 -7.98
CA TRP A 57 -20.71 3.13 -8.37
C TRP A 57 -20.33 1.77 -8.97
N GLN A 58 -21.05 0.70 -8.60
CA GLN A 58 -20.80 -0.66 -9.12
C GLN A 58 -21.19 -0.77 -10.61
N GLU A 59 -22.22 -0.03 -11.06
CA GLU A 59 -22.57 0.04 -12.49
C GLU A 59 -21.49 0.76 -13.30
N GLU A 60 -20.84 1.76 -12.70
CA GLU A 60 -19.74 2.49 -13.32
C GLU A 60 -18.46 1.67 -13.44
N LEU A 61 -18.29 0.62 -12.61
CA LEU A 61 -17.15 -0.30 -12.68
C LEU A 61 -17.25 -1.22 -13.90
N LYS A 62 -18.46 -1.56 -14.34
CA LYS A 62 -18.65 -2.47 -15.49
C LYS A 62 -17.97 -1.93 -16.75
N ASN A 63 -17.54 -2.85 -17.62
CA ASN A 63 -16.84 -2.54 -18.86
C ASN A 63 -15.49 -1.81 -18.69
N HIS A 64 -14.79 -2.02 -17.56
CA HIS A 64 -13.41 -1.62 -17.38
C HIS A 64 -12.46 -2.81 -17.54
N ASP A 65 -11.34 -2.56 -18.24
CA ASP A 65 -10.34 -3.60 -18.52
C ASP A 65 -9.53 -3.95 -17.25
N VAL A 66 -9.31 -2.95 -16.40
CA VAL A 66 -8.51 -3.06 -15.17
C VAL A 66 -9.26 -2.41 -14.01
N VAL A 67 -9.39 -3.14 -12.92
CA VAL A 67 -9.90 -2.63 -11.64
C VAL A 67 -8.79 -2.68 -10.60
N ILE A 68 -8.46 -1.53 -10.03
CA ILE A 68 -7.45 -1.40 -8.97
C ILE A 68 -8.16 -1.07 -7.66
N ASN A 69 -8.10 -1.98 -6.71
CA ASN A 69 -8.76 -1.84 -5.42
C ASN A 69 -7.77 -1.35 -4.35
N LEU A 70 -7.80 -0.02 -4.06
CA LEU A 70 -6.94 0.64 -3.07
C LEU A 70 -7.71 1.16 -1.85
N ALA A 71 -9.04 1.09 -1.87
CA ALA A 71 -9.84 1.68 -0.81
C ALA A 71 -9.64 0.94 0.53
N GLY A 72 -9.43 1.72 1.57
CA GLY A 72 -9.28 1.20 2.92
C GLY A 72 -8.98 2.31 3.92
N ALA A 73 -9.54 2.21 5.13
CA ALA A 73 -9.28 3.14 6.20
C ALA A 73 -7.80 3.12 6.62
N SER A 74 -7.27 4.30 7.00
CA SER A 74 -5.88 4.41 7.45
C SER A 74 -5.62 3.61 8.72
N ILE A 75 -4.52 2.87 8.75
CA ILE A 75 -4.02 2.17 9.94
C ILE A 75 -3.20 3.08 10.86
N PHE A 76 -2.75 4.24 10.36
CA PHE A 76 -1.87 5.18 11.06
C PHE A 76 -2.64 6.04 12.08
N GLN A 77 -3.21 5.40 13.08
CA GLN A 77 -3.96 6.03 14.16
C GLN A 77 -3.89 5.15 15.43
N ARG A 78 -4.34 5.69 16.56
CA ARG A 78 -4.44 4.90 17.78
C ARG A 78 -5.55 3.86 17.65
N TRP A 79 -5.24 2.59 17.88
CA TRP A 79 -6.20 1.51 17.76
C TRP A 79 -7.03 1.31 19.02
N ASN A 80 -8.29 1.07 18.79
CA ASN A 80 -9.30 0.51 19.69
C ASN A 80 -10.18 -0.44 18.87
N ASP A 81 -11.15 -1.10 19.49
CA ASP A 81 -12.00 -2.08 18.81
C ASP A 81 -12.77 -1.47 17.63
N ALA A 82 -13.29 -0.25 17.76
CA ALA A 82 -14.00 0.45 16.70
C ALA A 82 -13.04 0.78 15.52
N THR A 83 -11.82 1.19 15.81
CA THR A 83 -10.79 1.46 14.78
C THR A 83 -10.39 0.17 14.07
N LYS A 84 -10.17 -0.91 14.80
CA LYS A 84 -9.84 -2.23 14.22
C LYS A 84 -10.98 -2.74 13.34
N GLN A 85 -12.22 -2.60 13.79
CA GLN A 85 -13.39 -2.95 12.99
C GLN A 85 -13.47 -2.12 11.72
N LEU A 86 -13.26 -0.80 11.79
CA LEU A 86 -13.23 0.07 10.62
C LEU A 86 -12.11 -0.33 9.62
N ILE A 87 -10.92 -0.67 10.11
CA ILE A 87 -9.81 -1.13 9.29
C ILE A 87 -10.20 -2.42 8.55
N TYR A 88 -10.83 -3.36 9.24
CA TYR A 88 -11.29 -4.62 8.68
C TYR A 88 -12.43 -4.39 7.67
N ASP A 89 -13.53 -3.78 8.08
CA ASP A 89 -14.73 -3.62 7.27
C ASP A 89 -14.48 -2.83 6.00
N SER A 90 -13.70 -1.75 6.08
CA SER A 90 -13.37 -0.93 4.90
C SER A 90 -12.66 -1.72 3.81
N ARG A 91 -11.93 -2.77 4.14
CA ARG A 91 -11.22 -3.62 3.18
C ARG A 91 -12.08 -4.76 2.68
N ILE A 92 -12.68 -5.50 3.60
CA ILE A 92 -13.43 -6.73 3.27
C ILE A 92 -14.71 -6.38 2.52
N HIS A 93 -15.50 -5.41 2.99
CA HIS A 93 -16.74 -5.04 2.33
C HIS A 93 -16.49 -4.38 0.99
N THR A 94 -15.54 -3.45 0.88
CA THR A 94 -15.16 -2.86 -0.42
C THR A 94 -14.75 -3.94 -1.41
N THR A 95 -13.87 -4.86 -1.01
CA THR A 95 -13.39 -5.90 -1.92
C THR A 95 -14.51 -6.83 -2.36
N ARG A 96 -15.41 -7.21 -1.44
CA ARG A 96 -16.60 -8.00 -1.75
C ARG A 96 -17.47 -7.30 -2.81
N ASN A 97 -17.79 -6.03 -2.59
CA ASN A 97 -18.62 -5.25 -3.50
C ASN A 97 -17.94 -5.06 -4.88
N VAL A 98 -16.62 -4.88 -4.92
CA VAL A 98 -15.85 -4.86 -6.18
C VAL A 98 -15.95 -6.20 -6.91
N VAL A 99 -15.71 -7.32 -6.22
CA VAL A 99 -15.80 -8.66 -6.81
C VAL A 99 -17.21 -8.97 -7.31
N GLU A 100 -18.25 -8.55 -6.58
CA GLU A 100 -19.63 -8.70 -7.02
C GLU A 100 -19.90 -7.90 -8.30
N ALA A 101 -19.42 -6.66 -8.39
CA ALA A 101 -19.59 -5.81 -9.56
C ALA A 101 -18.84 -6.32 -10.81
N MET A 102 -17.75 -7.06 -10.63
CA MET A 102 -16.96 -7.67 -11.71
C MET A 102 -17.56 -8.98 -12.26
N ALA A 103 -18.73 -9.40 -11.79
CA ALA A 103 -19.36 -10.61 -12.29
C ALA A 103 -19.71 -10.49 -13.79
N GLY A 104 -19.10 -11.34 -14.62
CA GLY A 104 -19.29 -11.33 -16.07
C GLY A 104 -18.20 -10.59 -16.88
N GLU A 105 -17.30 -9.87 -16.26
CA GLU A 105 -16.17 -9.17 -16.88
C GLU A 105 -15.00 -10.16 -17.10
N LYS A 106 -15.16 -11.10 -18.03
CA LYS A 106 -14.22 -12.21 -18.24
C LYS A 106 -12.90 -11.61 -18.68
N ASP A 107 -12.23 -11.22 -19.20
CA ASP A 107 -10.91 -10.74 -19.59
C ASP A 107 -10.38 -9.54 -18.76
N ALA A 108 -11.15 -9.12 -17.76
CA ALA A 108 -10.73 -8.03 -16.88
C ALA A 108 -9.65 -8.49 -15.87
N LEU A 109 -8.86 -7.51 -15.41
CA LEU A 109 -7.88 -7.69 -14.34
C LEU A 109 -8.36 -7.02 -13.05
N LEU A 110 -8.37 -7.76 -11.95
CA LEU A 110 -8.44 -7.20 -10.61
C LEU A 110 -7.03 -7.13 -9.99
N CYS A 111 -6.53 -5.92 -9.78
CA CYS A 111 -5.38 -5.67 -8.91
C CYS A 111 -5.89 -5.29 -7.51
N SER A 112 -5.93 -6.23 -6.58
CA SER A 112 -6.34 -5.95 -5.21
C SER A 112 -5.13 -5.71 -4.34
N THR A 113 -5.16 -4.59 -3.59
CA THR A 113 -4.09 -4.27 -2.64
C THR A 113 -4.18 -5.16 -1.41
N SER A 114 -3.03 -5.52 -0.88
CA SER A 114 -2.78 -6.12 0.42
C SER A 114 -1.53 -5.44 1.04
N ALA A 115 -0.95 -6.00 2.06
CA ALA A 115 0.24 -5.46 2.70
C ALA A 115 1.20 -6.57 3.15
N VAL A 116 2.49 -6.25 3.28
CA VAL A 116 3.48 -7.15 3.89
C VAL A 116 3.15 -7.53 5.33
N GLY A 117 2.22 -6.79 5.96
CA GLY A 117 1.61 -7.20 7.23
C GLY A 117 0.93 -8.56 7.21
N TYR A 118 0.66 -9.14 6.02
CA TYR A 118 0.20 -10.51 5.84
C TYR A 118 1.08 -11.53 6.58
N TYR A 119 2.39 -11.31 6.62
CA TYR A 119 3.34 -12.28 7.17
C TYR A 119 3.51 -12.21 8.69
N GLY A 120 2.98 -11.15 9.35
CA GLY A 120 3.26 -10.93 10.77
C GLY A 120 4.75 -10.66 11.03
N PHE A 121 5.21 -10.93 12.23
CA PHE A 121 6.59 -10.61 12.65
C PHE A 121 7.42 -11.89 12.77
N ARG A 122 8.57 -11.95 12.08
CA ARG A 122 9.43 -13.14 12.01
C ARG A 122 10.92 -12.85 12.27
N GLY A 123 11.22 -11.74 12.97
CA GLY A 123 12.59 -11.38 13.28
C GLY A 123 13.42 -11.12 12.02
N ASP A 124 14.55 -11.84 11.88
CA ASP A 124 15.51 -11.67 10.78
C ASP A 124 15.24 -12.61 9.59
N GLU A 125 14.21 -13.44 9.67
CA GLU A 125 13.83 -14.35 8.57
C GLU A 125 13.52 -13.57 7.31
N GLU A 126 14.10 -13.99 6.18
CA GLU A 126 13.80 -13.47 4.86
C GLU A 126 12.50 -14.10 4.36
N ILE A 127 11.56 -13.27 3.95
CA ILE A 127 10.19 -13.65 3.64
C ILE A 127 9.89 -13.38 2.18
N ILE A 128 9.33 -14.38 1.49
CA ILE A 128 8.91 -14.30 0.10
C ILE A 128 7.40 -14.55 -0.05
N GLU A 129 6.88 -14.50 -1.25
CA GLU A 129 5.43 -14.59 -1.53
C GLU A 129 4.78 -15.92 -1.13
N GLU A 130 5.54 -17.01 -1.11
CA GLU A 130 5.11 -18.38 -0.77
C GLU A 130 5.00 -18.63 0.73
N ASP A 131 5.53 -17.72 1.55
CA ASP A 131 5.51 -17.87 3.00
C ASP A 131 4.12 -17.74 3.60
N ASN A 132 3.91 -18.50 4.68
CA ASN A 132 2.63 -18.53 5.38
C ASN A 132 2.30 -17.19 6.06
N PRO A 133 1.01 -16.87 6.27
CA PRO A 133 0.62 -15.69 7.01
C PRO A 133 1.01 -15.77 8.49
N GLY A 134 1.10 -14.58 9.11
CA GLY A 134 1.19 -14.44 10.55
C GLY A 134 -0.17 -14.66 11.25
N ASP A 135 -0.19 -14.45 12.56
CA ASP A 135 -1.35 -14.69 13.42
C ASP A 135 -1.85 -13.41 14.13
N ASP A 136 -1.19 -12.27 13.91
CA ASP A 136 -1.59 -10.98 14.46
C ASP A 136 -2.84 -10.38 13.76
N PHE A 137 -3.32 -9.25 14.27
CA PHE A 137 -4.50 -8.58 13.74
C PHE A 137 -4.34 -8.19 12.25
N LEU A 138 -3.20 -7.61 11.85
CA LEU A 138 -3.00 -7.18 10.47
C LEU A 138 -2.87 -8.37 9.52
N ALA A 139 -2.22 -9.44 9.95
CA ALA A 139 -2.12 -10.67 9.18
C ALA A 139 -3.51 -11.26 8.90
N LYS A 140 -4.38 -11.34 9.92
CA LYS A 140 -5.77 -11.78 9.76
C LYS A 140 -6.56 -10.89 8.80
N VAL A 141 -6.42 -9.56 8.91
CA VAL A 141 -7.04 -8.63 7.97
C VAL A 141 -6.58 -8.90 6.54
N CYS A 142 -5.27 -9.06 6.31
CA CYS A 142 -4.72 -9.32 4.99
C CYS A 142 -5.20 -10.67 4.42
N VAL A 143 -5.22 -11.73 5.23
CA VAL A 143 -5.71 -13.06 4.82
C VAL A 143 -7.16 -12.99 4.35
N ASP A 144 -8.04 -12.37 5.14
CA ASP A 144 -9.45 -12.26 4.77
C ASP A 144 -9.65 -11.34 3.56
N TRP A 145 -8.88 -10.28 3.46
CA TRP A 145 -8.89 -9.35 2.32
C TRP A 145 -8.50 -10.04 1.02
N GLU A 146 -7.38 -10.77 1.01
CA GLU A 146 -6.91 -11.53 -0.14
C GLU A 146 -7.90 -12.63 -0.53
N LYS A 147 -8.48 -13.33 0.46
CA LYS A 147 -9.51 -14.34 0.23
C LYS A 147 -10.76 -13.78 -0.45
N GLU A 148 -11.21 -12.58 -0.07
CA GLU A 148 -12.34 -11.92 -0.77
C GLU A 148 -11.98 -11.58 -2.22
N ALA A 149 -10.79 -11.03 -2.47
CA ALA A 149 -10.35 -10.68 -3.82
C ALA A 149 -10.21 -11.90 -4.73
N LEU A 150 -9.69 -13.02 -4.22
CA LEU A 150 -9.48 -14.25 -4.98
C LEU A 150 -10.79 -14.88 -5.48
N LYS A 151 -11.95 -14.58 -4.87
CA LYS A 151 -13.26 -15.03 -5.38
C LYS A 151 -13.57 -14.50 -6.79
N ALA A 152 -12.91 -13.46 -7.26
CA ALA A 152 -13.06 -12.97 -8.63
C ALA A 152 -12.50 -13.98 -9.65
N ALA A 153 -11.50 -14.77 -9.29
CA ALA A 153 -10.95 -15.81 -10.14
C ALA A 153 -11.99 -16.89 -10.49
N ASP A 154 -12.87 -17.23 -9.54
CA ASP A 154 -13.98 -18.19 -9.77
C ASP A 154 -14.97 -17.68 -10.83
N LYS A 155 -14.94 -16.38 -11.12
CA LYS A 155 -15.78 -15.72 -12.15
C LYS A 155 -15.05 -15.52 -13.49
N GLY A 156 -13.82 -16.02 -13.61
CA GLY A 156 -12.99 -15.90 -14.82
C GLY A 156 -12.20 -14.59 -14.91
N VAL A 157 -12.15 -13.79 -13.83
CA VAL A 157 -11.36 -12.56 -13.75
C VAL A 157 -9.91 -12.90 -13.37
N ARG A 158 -8.93 -12.33 -14.07
CA ARG A 158 -7.52 -12.42 -13.66
C ARG A 158 -7.31 -11.62 -12.37
N VAL A 159 -6.75 -12.24 -11.35
CA VAL A 159 -6.56 -11.58 -10.04
C VAL A 159 -5.07 -11.50 -9.71
N THR A 160 -4.62 -10.31 -9.32
CA THR A 160 -3.31 -10.09 -8.71
C THR A 160 -3.49 -9.44 -7.35
N ILE A 161 -2.72 -9.90 -6.38
CA ILE A 161 -2.69 -9.36 -5.02
C ILE A 161 -1.36 -8.62 -4.83
N THR A 162 -1.42 -7.33 -4.55
CA THR A 162 -0.22 -6.51 -4.33
C THR A 162 0.00 -6.27 -2.84
N ARG A 163 0.93 -7.02 -2.21
CA ARG A 163 1.31 -6.87 -0.80
C ARG A 163 2.31 -5.72 -0.67
N PHE A 164 1.83 -4.55 -0.31
CA PHE A 164 2.66 -3.35 -0.20
C PHE A 164 3.59 -3.37 1.00
N GLY A 165 4.88 -3.04 0.77
CA GLY A 165 5.72 -2.45 1.78
C GLY A 165 5.28 -1.02 2.13
N ILE A 166 5.97 -0.38 3.07
CA ILE A 166 5.68 1.01 3.44
C ILE A 166 6.05 1.93 2.27
N VAL A 167 5.05 2.61 1.72
CA VAL A 167 5.23 3.47 0.54
C VAL A 167 5.88 4.79 0.94
N LEU A 168 7.03 5.08 0.33
CA LEU A 168 7.75 6.34 0.48
C LEU A 168 7.37 7.30 -0.66
N GLY A 169 6.81 8.46 -0.33
CA GLY A 169 6.42 9.47 -1.30
C GLY A 169 6.24 10.84 -0.64
N LYS A 170 6.20 11.90 -1.47
CA LYS A 170 6.22 13.30 -1.05
C LYS A 170 4.95 13.76 -0.31
N THR A 171 3.79 13.30 -0.75
CA THR A 171 2.49 13.90 -0.40
C THR A 171 1.72 13.15 0.68
N GLY A 172 2.27 12.09 1.27
CA GLY A 172 1.54 11.27 2.24
C GLY A 172 2.33 10.12 2.84
N GLY A 173 1.62 9.19 3.45
CA GLY A 173 2.20 7.99 4.06
C GLY A 173 2.96 8.25 5.37
N ALA A 174 3.68 7.23 5.83
CA ALA A 174 4.44 7.27 7.09
C ALA A 174 5.61 8.27 7.06
N LEU A 175 6.20 8.50 5.88
CA LEU A 175 7.41 9.32 5.74
C LEU A 175 7.19 10.77 6.17
N GLY A 176 6.02 11.35 5.89
CA GLY A 176 5.69 12.73 6.29
C GLY A 176 5.74 12.92 7.81
N GLN A 177 5.27 11.94 8.57
CA GLN A 177 5.36 11.97 10.04
C GLN A 177 6.80 11.86 10.53
N MET A 178 7.60 10.97 9.91
CA MET A 178 9.02 10.83 10.22
C MET A 178 9.78 12.14 9.95
N ILE A 179 9.60 12.74 8.77
CA ILE A 179 10.22 14.04 8.41
C ILE A 179 9.85 15.12 9.44
N SER A 180 8.59 15.19 9.86
CA SER A 180 8.14 16.14 10.88
C SER A 180 8.90 15.99 12.20
N ALA A 181 9.13 14.75 12.66
CA ALA A 181 9.91 14.48 13.88
C ALA A 181 11.37 14.93 13.73
N PHE A 182 12.01 14.63 12.60
CA PHE A 182 13.39 15.03 12.33
C PHE A 182 13.54 16.57 12.23
N LYS A 183 12.59 17.26 11.59
CA LYS A 183 12.57 18.74 11.52
C LYS A 183 12.47 19.38 12.90
N LYS A 184 11.82 18.72 13.86
CA LYS A 184 11.72 19.13 15.27
C LYS A 184 12.90 18.67 16.13
N PHE A 185 13.95 18.07 15.53
CA PHE A 185 15.14 17.54 16.22
C PHE A 185 14.85 16.40 17.21
N VAL A 186 13.70 15.74 17.11
CA VAL A 186 13.34 14.57 17.93
C VAL A 186 13.34 13.26 17.11
N GLY A 187 13.90 13.29 15.91
CA GLY A 187 14.01 12.13 15.04
C GLY A 187 15.11 11.16 15.46
N GLY A 188 14.86 9.89 15.26
CA GLY A 188 15.82 8.81 15.55
C GLY A 188 15.19 7.43 15.49
N PRO A 189 15.96 6.38 15.85
CA PRO A 189 15.46 5.02 15.86
C PRO A 189 14.31 4.82 16.85
N LEU A 190 13.34 4.01 16.47
CA LEU A 190 12.20 3.64 17.30
C LEU A 190 12.53 2.37 18.10
N GLY A 191 12.33 2.38 19.41
CA GLY A 191 12.63 1.25 20.28
C GLY A 191 14.11 0.82 20.20
N SER A 192 14.35 -0.45 19.86
CA SER A 192 15.70 -0.98 19.64
C SER A 192 16.33 -0.47 18.34
N GLY A 193 15.51 -0.15 17.34
CA GLY A 193 15.94 0.17 15.98
C GLY A 193 16.36 -1.06 15.16
N ASN A 194 16.19 -2.27 15.69
CA ASN A 194 16.58 -3.50 15.02
C ASN A 194 15.46 -4.15 14.20
N GLN A 195 14.24 -3.63 14.27
CA GLN A 195 13.15 -4.12 13.45
C GLN A 195 13.36 -3.77 11.98
N TRP A 196 13.00 -4.71 11.11
CA TRP A 196 13.06 -4.55 9.67
C TRP A 196 12.00 -3.57 9.17
N PHE A 197 12.34 -2.86 8.14
CA PHE A 197 11.48 -1.90 7.45
C PHE A 197 11.45 -2.26 5.97
N SER A 198 10.40 -2.98 5.57
CA SER A 198 10.10 -3.27 4.17
C SER A 198 9.37 -2.10 3.56
N TRP A 199 9.94 -1.49 2.57
CA TRP A 199 9.53 -0.23 1.98
C TRP A 199 9.52 -0.29 0.45
N ILE A 200 8.87 0.66 -0.18
CA ILE A 200 8.93 0.88 -1.62
C ILE A 200 8.87 2.37 -1.94
N HIS A 201 9.60 2.80 -2.95
CA HIS A 201 9.46 4.15 -3.51
C HIS A 201 8.17 4.27 -4.32
N MET A 202 7.50 5.44 -4.30
CA MET A 202 6.25 5.65 -5.02
C MET A 202 6.41 5.34 -6.52
N GLU A 203 7.48 5.79 -7.18
CA GLU A 203 7.71 5.52 -8.60
C GLU A 203 7.83 4.04 -8.93
N ASP A 204 8.51 3.26 -8.07
CA ASP A 204 8.62 1.81 -8.25
C ASP A 204 7.27 1.12 -8.02
N LEU A 205 6.48 1.58 -7.07
CA LEU A 205 5.12 1.10 -6.86
C LEU A 205 4.25 1.32 -8.10
N LEU A 206 4.24 2.55 -8.65
CA LEU A 206 3.49 2.88 -9.86
C LEU A 206 3.93 2.04 -11.06
N SER A 207 5.25 1.87 -11.21
CA SER A 207 5.83 1.05 -12.28
C SER A 207 5.50 -0.43 -12.13
N ALA A 208 5.45 -0.94 -10.88
CA ALA A 208 5.03 -2.32 -10.61
C ALA A 208 3.56 -2.57 -11.01
N PHE A 209 2.66 -1.62 -10.78
CA PHE A 209 1.28 -1.73 -11.27
C PHE A 209 1.21 -1.81 -12.79
N LEU A 210 1.89 -0.92 -13.51
CA LEU A 210 1.94 -0.96 -14.97
C LEU A 210 2.53 -2.28 -15.46
N PHE A 211 3.62 -2.73 -14.84
CA PHE A 211 4.25 -4.00 -15.17
C PHE A 211 3.31 -5.20 -15.00
N VAL A 212 2.55 -5.25 -13.92
CA VAL A 212 1.56 -6.30 -13.66
C VAL A 212 0.38 -6.22 -14.64
N VAL A 213 -0.06 -5.03 -14.98
CA VAL A 213 -1.15 -4.82 -15.96
C VAL A 213 -0.74 -5.34 -17.34
N ASP A 214 0.47 -5.02 -17.79
CA ASP A 214 0.98 -5.39 -19.12
C ASP A 214 1.31 -6.88 -19.26
N LYS A 215 1.63 -7.56 -18.17
CA LYS A 215 2.04 -8.98 -18.15
C LYS A 215 0.85 -9.91 -17.89
N GLN A 216 0.23 -10.46 -18.92
CA GLN A 216 -0.97 -11.29 -18.79
C GLN A 216 -0.75 -12.60 -18.00
N ASN A 217 0.48 -13.10 -17.95
CA ASN A 217 0.84 -14.33 -17.22
C ASN A 217 1.06 -14.10 -15.71
N ILE A 218 0.97 -12.87 -15.23
CA ILE A 218 1.11 -12.55 -13.81
C ILE A 218 -0.24 -12.69 -13.10
N HIS A 219 -0.30 -13.47 -12.01
CA HIS A 219 -1.48 -13.67 -11.17
C HIS A 219 -1.09 -14.07 -9.74
N GLY A 220 -2.04 -13.95 -8.82
CA GLY A 220 -1.84 -14.27 -7.42
C GLY A 220 -1.07 -13.19 -6.63
N PRO A 221 -0.49 -13.51 -5.45
CA PRO A 221 0.18 -12.56 -4.60
C PRO A 221 1.58 -12.18 -5.09
N PHE A 222 1.91 -10.89 -4.94
CA PHE A 222 3.20 -10.26 -5.20
C PHE A 222 3.58 -9.36 -4.04
N ASN A 223 4.82 -9.46 -3.57
CA ASN A 223 5.39 -8.48 -2.67
C ASN A 223 5.80 -7.24 -3.46
N VAL A 224 5.17 -6.12 -3.18
CA VAL A 224 5.47 -4.84 -3.83
C VAL A 224 6.25 -4.00 -2.82
N CYS A 225 7.52 -4.36 -2.66
CA CYS A 225 8.49 -3.72 -1.79
C CYS A 225 9.87 -3.64 -2.47
N SER A 226 10.77 -2.78 -1.96
CA SER A 226 12.15 -2.74 -2.41
C SER A 226 12.86 -4.09 -2.16
N PRO A 227 13.77 -4.52 -3.06
CA PRO A 227 14.57 -5.73 -2.84
C PRO A 227 15.54 -5.59 -1.65
N ASN A 228 15.78 -4.38 -1.15
CA ASN A 228 16.70 -4.07 -0.07
C ASN A 228 15.95 -3.50 1.15
N PRO A 229 15.25 -4.34 1.94
CA PRO A 229 14.70 -3.91 3.22
C PRO A 229 15.83 -3.46 4.15
N VAL A 230 15.56 -2.49 5.03
CA VAL A 230 16.57 -1.95 5.95
C VAL A 230 16.11 -2.05 7.40
N LEU A 231 17.05 -2.00 8.35
CA LEU A 231 16.70 -1.89 9.75
C LEU A 231 16.22 -0.45 10.07
N ASN A 232 15.33 -0.31 11.03
CA ASN A 232 14.80 1.00 11.42
C ASN A 232 15.91 2.01 11.80
N ARG A 233 17.00 1.54 12.45
CA ARG A 233 18.16 2.39 12.75
C ARG A 233 18.89 2.88 11.49
N GLU A 234 18.89 2.09 10.43
CA GLU A 234 19.51 2.46 9.15
C GLU A 234 18.65 3.47 8.40
N LEU A 235 17.33 3.26 8.38
CA LEU A 235 16.36 4.23 7.90
C LEU A 235 16.50 5.57 8.64
N ALA A 236 16.54 5.55 9.99
CA ALA A 236 16.68 6.76 10.79
C ALA A 236 17.99 7.50 10.48
N LYS A 237 19.10 6.76 10.31
CA LYS A 237 20.40 7.34 9.94
C LYS A 237 20.38 7.94 8.52
N ALA A 238 19.79 7.23 7.55
CA ALA A 238 19.65 7.71 6.18
C ALA A 238 18.78 8.99 6.13
N LEU A 239 17.64 8.98 6.81
CA LEU A 239 16.73 10.12 6.89
C LEU A 239 17.38 11.34 7.57
N GLY A 240 18.12 11.12 8.67
CA GLY A 240 18.88 12.16 9.33
C GLY A 240 19.93 12.79 8.42
N ARG A 241 20.64 12.00 7.65
CA ARG A 241 21.64 12.50 6.66
C ARG A 241 20.96 13.33 5.56
N THR A 242 19.91 12.81 4.94
CA THR A 242 19.19 13.51 3.86
C THR A 242 18.60 14.84 4.34
N LEU A 243 18.07 14.89 5.55
CA LEU A 243 17.49 16.11 6.13
C LEU A 243 18.51 17.04 6.78
N SER A 244 19.80 16.65 6.84
CA SER A 244 20.83 17.36 7.63
C SER A 244 20.39 17.57 9.09
N ARG A 245 19.87 16.52 9.70
CA ARG A 245 19.39 16.50 11.09
C ARG A 245 20.00 15.35 11.88
N PRO A 246 20.26 15.50 13.19
CA PRO A 246 20.73 14.40 14.02
C PRO A 246 19.68 13.29 14.09
N SER A 247 20.15 12.03 14.16
CA SER A 247 19.32 10.83 14.30
C SER A 247 19.68 10.02 15.56
N LEU A 248 20.03 10.73 16.65
CA LEU A 248 20.62 10.13 17.85
C LEU A 248 19.59 9.80 18.92
N LEU A 249 18.43 10.47 18.90
CA LEU A 249 17.41 10.34 19.95
C LEU A 249 16.57 9.09 19.69
N LYS A 250 16.85 8.02 20.45
CA LYS A 250 16.02 6.82 20.43
C LYS A 250 14.68 7.10 21.11
N ALA A 251 13.56 6.87 20.41
CA ALA A 251 12.25 6.90 21.03
C ALA A 251 12.01 5.61 21.82
N PRO A 252 11.89 5.65 23.16
CA PRO A 252 11.72 4.46 23.97
C PRO A 252 10.42 3.71 23.61
N ALA A 253 10.50 2.38 23.55
CA ALA A 253 9.36 1.54 23.16
C ALA A 253 8.11 1.76 24.04
N PHE A 254 8.28 2.00 25.36
CA PHE A 254 7.15 2.24 26.24
C PHE A 254 6.43 3.55 25.95
N ILE A 255 7.15 4.60 25.51
CA ILE A 255 6.55 5.87 25.08
C ILE A 255 5.76 5.67 23.78
N ILE A 256 6.32 4.91 22.82
CA ILE A 256 5.64 4.60 21.56
C ILE A 256 4.34 3.87 21.83
N ARG A 257 4.36 2.83 22.69
CA ARG A 257 3.14 2.11 23.08
C ARG A 257 2.14 2.97 23.83
N LEU A 258 2.61 3.89 24.69
CA LEU A 258 1.73 4.82 25.42
C LEU A 258 0.99 5.77 24.47
N VAL A 259 1.70 6.31 23.47
CA VAL A 259 1.15 7.30 22.52
C VAL A 259 0.28 6.62 21.46
N LEU A 260 0.77 5.53 20.85
CA LEU A 260 0.12 4.88 19.72
C LEU A 260 -0.78 3.70 20.11
N GLY A 261 -0.78 3.30 21.39
CA GLY A 261 -1.53 2.14 21.85
C GLY A 261 -1.04 0.85 21.19
N GLU A 262 -1.95 -0.02 20.81
CA GLU A 262 -1.65 -1.30 20.17
C GLU A 262 -0.93 -1.13 18.81
N PHE A 263 -1.23 -0.07 18.05
CA PHE A 263 -0.50 0.26 16.81
C PHE A 263 1.00 0.50 17.06
N GLY A 264 1.38 0.90 18.27
CA GLY A 264 2.79 1.04 18.65
C GLY A 264 3.59 -0.25 18.52
N SER A 265 2.97 -1.42 18.69
CA SER A 265 3.64 -2.71 18.48
C SER A 265 3.98 -2.92 17.01
N VAL A 266 3.10 -2.56 16.08
CA VAL A 266 3.34 -2.64 14.63
C VAL A 266 4.56 -1.79 14.22
N VAL A 267 4.72 -0.62 14.84
CA VAL A 267 5.84 0.29 14.54
C VAL A 267 7.17 -0.20 15.15
N LEU A 268 7.09 -0.96 16.25
CA LEU A 268 8.26 -1.50 16.97
C LEU A 268 8.72 -2.85 16.45
N GLU A 269 7.95 -3.47 15.59
CA GLU A 269 8.22 -4.76 14.98
C GLU A 269 8.21 -4.60 13.45
N GLY A 270 8.65 -5.63 12.72
CA GLY A 270 8.71 -5.53 11.27
C GLY A 270 9.06 -6.86 10.62
N GLN A 271 9.03 -6.88 9.29
CA GLN A 271 9.29 -8.05 8.46
C GLN A 271 10.41 -7.75 7.48
N ARG A 272 11.25 -8.74 7.18
CA ARG A 272 12.27 -8.70 6.12
C ARG A 272 11.71 -9.31 4.84
N VAL A 273 10.89 -8.56 4.11
CA VAL A 273 10.18 -9.06 2.94
C VAL A 273 10.96 -8.75 1.65
N ILE A 274 11.05 -9.74 0.77
CA ILE A 274 11.70 -9.67 -0.53
C ILE A 274 10.64 -9.82 -1.64
N PRO A 275 10.72 -9.03 -2.73
CA PRO A 275 9.81 -9.11 -3.87
C PRO A 275 10.26 -10.18 -4.88
N SER A 276 10.29 -11.47 -4.46
CA SER A 276 10.87 -12.55 -5.24
C SER A 276 10.24 -12.66 -6.62
N LYS A 277 8.90 -12.66 -6.68
CA LYS A 277 8.17 -12.77 -7.95
C LYS A 277 8.40 -11.60 -8.90
N LEU A 278 8.46 -10.37 -8.40
CA LEU A 278 8.77 -9.22 -9.25
C LEU A 278 10.17 -9.35 -9.87
N LEU A 279 11.16 -9.79 -9.07
CA LEU A 279 12.53 -10.01 -9.54
C LEU A 279 12.60 -11.15 -10.56
N GLU A 280 11.94 -12.27 -10.31
CA GLU A 280 11.88 -13.43 -11.21
C GLU A 280 11.22 -13.10 -12.56
N HIS A 281 10.23 -12.20 -12.57
CA HIS A 281 9.59 -11.73 -13.79
C HIS A 281 10.37 -10.61 -14.50
N GLY A 282 11.53 -10.21 -13.95
CA GLY A 282 12.42 -9.22 -14.54
C GLY A 282 12.02 -7.76 -14.31
N PHE A 283 11.27 -7.48 -13.24
CA PHE A 283 10.98 -6.09 -12.85
C PHE A 283 12.26 -5.37 -12.41
N LEU A 284 12.46 -4.15 -12.92
CA LEU A 284 13.62 -3.34 -12.61
C LEU A 284 13.22 -2.18 -11.69
N PHE A 285 13.76 -2.15 -10.48
CA PHE A 285 13.56 -1.08 -9.54
C PHE A 285 14.41 0.14 -9.91
N GLN A 286 13.80 1.32 -9.92
CA GLN A 286 14.49 2.59 -10.14
C GLN A 286 15.18 3.07 -8.84
N TYR A 287 14.57 2.81 -7.71
CA TYR A 287 15.03 3.21 -6.38
C TYR A 287 15.18 2.01 -5.44
N PRO A 288 16.11 1.07 -5.72
CA PRO A 288 16.27 -0.12 -4.87
C PRO A 288 16.92 0.18 -3.51
N GLU A 289 17.62 1.32 -3.38
CA GLU A 289 18.37 1.70 -2.18
C GLU A 289 17.70 2.83 -1.40
N ILE A 290 17.56 2.66 -0.09
CA ILE A 290 16.85 3.60 0.79
C ILE A 290 17.41 5.03 0.72
N THR A 291 18.72 5.19 0.58
CA THR A 291 19.36 6.51 0.55
C THR A 291 18.97 7.26 -0.73
N GLY A 292 18.98 6.60 -1.89
CA GLY A 292 18.56 7.17 -3.16
C GLY A 292 17.07 7.52 -3.16
N ALA A 293 16.23 6.61 -2.64
CA ALA A 293 14.80 6.81 -2.51
C ALA A 293 14.45 8.03 -1.62
N LEU A 294 15.07 8.13 -0.44
CA LEU A 294 14.84 9.27 0.47
C LEU A 294 15.29 10.59 -0.13
N LYS A 295 16.42 10.60 -0.85
CA LYS A 295 16.93 11.80 -1.50
C LYS A 295 15.94 12.32 -2.55
N GLU A 296 15.43 11.43 -3.40
CA GLU A 296 14.43 11.82 -4.41
C GLU A 296 13.15 12.37 -3.76
N VAL A 297 12.60 11.66 -2.77
CA VAL A 297 11.35 12.08 -2.12
C VAL A 297 11.48 13.42 -1.39
N ILE A 298 12.65 13.76 -0.86
CA ILE A 298 12.84 14.95 0.00
C ILE A 298 13.36 16.15 -0.79
N GLU A 299 14.24 15.93 -1.77
CA GLU A 299 14.94 16.98 -2.51
C GLU A 299 14.41 17.18 -3.94
N GLY A 300 13.87 16.12 -4.57
CA GLY A 300 13.25 16.15 -5.91
C GLY A 300 11.85 16.70 -5.86
#